data_373a39780639fe7ee0bb4cec62377691
#
_entry.id   373a39780639fe7ee0bb4cec62377691
#
_cell.length_a   1.000
_cell.length_b   1.000
_cell.length_c   1.000
_cell.angle_alpha   90.00
_cell.angle_beta   90.00
_cell.angle_gamma   90.00
#
_symmetry.space_group_name_H-M   'P 1'
#
loop_
_entity.id
_entity.type
_entity.pdbx_description
1 polymer ?
#
loop_
_entity_poly.entity_id
_entity_poly.type
_entity_poly.pdbx_seq_one_letter_code
_entity_poly.pdbx_strand_id
1 'polypeptide(L)'
;VPIKPGTDALVLFAILRTLAADGLLRPHRHLEHKVQGLDEVIALAEPFSPGAVAGPSGIPAATIRRMAHDLAAASNPVLYSRIGACTQEFGTLATWLVFVLNTALGAVDRPGGALFPKPAVYSPMFMKPPDQTGERWDFGRFTSRVRGVGEVLGQFPVSCLAEEILTPGAGRIRALITVAGNPAVSAPGAGRLQEALASLDALICLDNWLNETTRHAHVILPGLSPLERSHADDLYWMYALSSCLKWSDPVFPPHAGRPAEWVVMLRLSGAVLGTPVPDVDVTAMDDLYVGGLVAT
;
A
#
# COMPACT_ATOMS: atom_id res chain seq x y z
N VAL A 1 -23.93 2.62 -8.40
CA VAL A 1 -24.84 3.30 -7.44
C VAL A 1 -23.97 4.24 -6.60
N PRO A 2 -24.24 5.56 -6.60
CA PRO A 2 -23.49 6.48 -5.74
C PRO A 2 -23.81 6.19 -4.26
N ILE A 3 -22.76 6.34 -3.42
CA ILE A 3 -22.83 6.13 -1.96
C ILE A 3 -22.32 7.38 -1.26
N LYS A 4 -22.85 7.70 -0.08
CA LYS A 4 -22.28 8.75 0.75
C LYS A 4 -20.87 8.33 1.21
N PRO A 5 -19.85 9.20 1.07
CA PRO A 5 -18.48 8.89 1.49
C PRO A 5 -18.40 8.39 2.93
N GLY A 6 -17.56 7.37 3.17
CA GLY A 6 -17.37 6.79 4.51
C GLY A 6 -18.43 5.77 4.95
N THR A 7 -19.36 5.40 4.08
CA THR A 7 -20.43 4.44 4.44
C THR A 7 -20.32 3.09 3.74
N ASP A 8 -19.18 2.81 3.08
CA ASP A 8 -18.94 1.57 2.35
C ASP A 8 -19.11 0.35 3.24
N ALA A 9 -18.53 0.36 4.44
CA ALA A 9 -18.61 -0.75 5.39
C ALA A 9 -20.07 -1.06 5.78
N LEU A 10 -20.92 -0.03 5.93
CA LEU A 10 -22.34 -0.22 6.27
C LEU A 10 -23.08 -0.98 5.15
N VAL A 11 -22.83 -0.60 3.90
CA VAL A 11 -23.46 -1.26 2.74
C VAL A 11 -22.96 -2.69 2.56
N LEU A 12 -21.66 -2.93 2.77
CA LEU A 12 -21.09 -4.28 2.71
C LEU A 12 -21.66 -5.19 3.80
N PHE A 13 -21.83 -4.70 5.03
CA PHE A 13 -22.54 -5.43 6.08
C PHE A 13 -24.01 -5.68 5.72
N ALA A 14 -24.70 -4.70 5.14
CA ALA A 14 -26.11 -4.89 4.75
C ALA A 14 -26.27 -5.93 3.62
N ILE A 15 -25.31 -6.01 2.70
CA ILE A 15 -25.25 -7.07 1.69
C ILE A 15 -25.03 -8.42 2.38
N LEU A 16 -24.04 -8.54 3.26
CA LEU A 16 -23.75 -9.78 3.99
C LEU A 16 -24.97 -10.26 4.79
N ARG A 17 -25.60 -9.37 5.54
CA ARG A 17 -26.82 -9.66 6.30
C ARG A 17 -27.95 -10.16 5.40
N THR A 18 -28.16 -9.51 4.24
CA THR A 18 -29.19 -9.91 3.30
C THR A 18 -28.91 -11.32 2.74
N LEU A 19 -27.67 -11.58 2.33
CA LEU A 19 -27.26 -12.90 1.85
C LEU A 19 -27.48 -13.97 2.91
N ALA A 20 -27.14 -13.69 4.17
CA ALA A 20 -27.34 -14.64 5.28
C ALA A 20 -28.83 -14.87 5.60
N ALA A 21 -29.62 -13.80 5.71
CA ALA A 21 -31.03 -13.88 6.05
C ALA A 21 -31.86 -14.63 4.99
N ASP A 22 -31.49 -14.47 3.72
CA ASP A 22 -32.20 -15.08 2.60
C ASP A 22 -31.61 -16.46 2.19
N GLY A 23 -30.66 -17.00 2.97
CA GLY A 23 -30.06 -18.32 2.74
C GLY A 23 -29.23 -18.41 1.45
N LEU A 24 -28.65 -17.29 1.01
CA LEU A 24 -27.90 -17.15 -0.24
C LEU A 24 -26.39 -17.32 -0.10
N LEU A 25 -25.89 -17.60 1.11
CA LEU A 25 -24.49 -17.90 1.36
C LEU A 25 -24.10 -19.23 0.72
N ARG A 26 -22.94 -19.27 0.08
CA ARG A 26 -22.43 -20.48 -0.59
C ARG A 26 -20.90 -20.59 -0.48
N PRO A 27 -20.32 -20.60 0.74
CA PRO A 27 -18.89 -20.77 0.90
C PRO A 27 -18.44 -22.08 0.25
N HIS A 28 -17.29 -22.03 -0.43
CA HIS A 28 -16.82 -23.21 -1.15
C HIS A 28 -16.05 -24.16 -0.22
N ARG A 29 -16.23 -25.47 -0.40
CA ARG A 29 -15.63 -26.52 0.47
C ARG A 29 -14.11 -26.43 0.63
N HIS A 30 -13.37 -25.98 -0.40
CA HIS A 30 -11.90 -25.86 -0.29
C HIS A 30 -11.43 -24.83 0.75
N LEU A 31 -12.35 -23.98 1.23
CA LEU A 31 -12.08 -22.98 2.28
C LEU A 31 -12.45 -23.48 3.69
N GLU A 32 -13.13 -24.61 3.84
CA GLU A 32 -13.73 -25.09 5.09
C GLU A 32 -12.73 -25.17 6.26
N HIS A 33 -11.46 -25.50 5.98
CA HIS A 33 -10.40 -25.55 6.99
C HIS A 33 -9.41 -24.38 6.95
N LYS A 34 -9.66 -23.39 6.08
CA LYS A 34 -8.77 -22.25 5.86
C LYS A 34 -9.37 -20.92 6.33
N VAL A 35 -10.66 -20.90 6.56
CA VAL A 35 -11.40 -19.71 7.00
C VAL A 35 -11.96 -19.98 8.39
N GLN A 36 -11.77 -19.03 9.28
CA GLN A 36 -12.30 -19.04 10.64
C GLN A 36 -13.12 -17.77 10.87
N GLY A 37 -14.13 -17.82 11.74
CA GLY A 37 -14.88 -16.66 12.16
C GLY A 37 -15.96 -16.16 11.18
N LEU A 38 -16.35 -16.94 10.17
CA LEU A 38 -17.40 -16.49 9.22
C LEU A 38 -18.75 -16.33 9.93
N ASP A 39 -19.10 -17.26 10.82
CA ASP A 39 -20.38 -17.21 11.56
C ASP A 39 -20.43 -16.02 12.53
N GLU A 40 -19.30 -15.70 13.17
CA GLU A 40 -19.18 -14.52 14.03
C GLU A 40 -19.38 -13.23 13.25
N VAL A 41 -18.82 -13.13 12.06
CA VAL A 41 -19.01 -11.95 11.21
C VAL A 41 -20.42 -11.83 10.69
N ILE A 42 -21.07 -12.96 10.35
CA ILE A 42 -22.49 -12.97 9.98
C ILE A 42 -23.35 -12.47 11.14
N ALA A 43 -23.05 -12.88 12.38
CA ALA A 43 -23.74 -12.40 13.56
C ALA A 43 -23.53 -10.90 13.81
N LEU A 44 -22.30 -10.40 13.58
CA LEU A 44 -22.00 -8.96 13.62
C LEU A 44 -22.76 -8.15 12.57
N ALA A 45 -23.16 -8.75 11.45
CA ALA A 45 -23.92 -8.09 10.40
C ALA A 45 -25.40 -7.87 10.76
N GLU A 46 -25.93 -8.51 11.81
CA GLU A 46 -27.35 -8.52 12.15
C GLU A 46 -27.96 -7.12 12.32
N PRO A 47 -27.32 -6.11 12.97
CA PRO A 47 -27.87 -4.77 13.09
C PRO A 47 -27.97 -4.00 11.76
N PHE A 48 -27.21 -4.39 10.74
CA PHE A 48 -27.06 -3.68 9.49
C PHE A 48 -28.10 -4.09 8.45
N SER A 49 -29.39 -4.07 8.79
CA SER A 49 -30.43 -4.33 7.78
C SER A 49 -30.40 -3.29 6.65
N PRO A 50 -30.80 -3.66 5.41
CA PRO A 50 -30.93 -2.69 4.32
C PRO A 50 -31.75 -1.46 4.69
N GLY A 51 -32.79 -1.62 5.55
CA GLY A 51 -33.59 -0.51 6.07
C GLY A 51 -32.80 0.43 6.97
N ALA A 52 -32.01 -0.12 7.90
CA ALA A 52 -31.17 0.66 8.82
C ALA A 52 -30.04 1.41 8.08
N VAL A 53 -29.52 0.81 7.02
CA VAL A 53 -28.38 1.37 6.27
C VAL A 53 -28.79 2.37 5.19
N ALA A 54 -30.05 2.33 4.73
CA ALA A 54 -30.51 3.15 3.61
C ALA A 54 -30.34 4.67 3.86
N GLY A 55 -30.73 5.16 5.03
CA GLY A 55 -30.59 6.58 5.38
C GLY A 55 -29.13 7.04 5.47
N PRO A 56 -28.29 6.38 6.27
CA PRO A 56 -26.86 6.70 6.37
C PRO A 56 -26.13 6.64 5.03
N SER A 57 -26.33 5.60 4.23
CA SER A 57 -25.62 5.40 2.96
C SER A 57 -26.15 6.22 1.79
N GLY A 58 -27.42 6.64 1.87
CA GLY A 58 -28.13 7.27 0.77
C GLY A 58 -28.57 6.30 -0.33
N ILE A 59 -28.44 5.00 -0.12
CA ILE A 59 -28.87 3.97 -1.07
C ILE A 59 -30.21 3.38 -0.60
N PRO A 60 -31.27 3.38 -1.44
CA PRO A 60 -32.54 2.78 -1.05
C PRO A 60 -32.40 1.30 -0.63
N ALA A 61 -33.10 0.90 0.42
CA ALA A 61 -33.06 -0.46 0.96
C ALA A 61 -33.35 -1.54 -0.11
N ALA A 62 -34.29 -1.27 -1.01
CA ALA A 62 -34.60 -2.16 -2.13
C ALA A 62 -33.40 -2.33 -3.09
N THR A 63 -32.61 -1.29 -3.29
CA THR A 63 -31.39 -1.33 -4.10
C THR A 63 -30.32 -2.18 -3.43
N ILE A 64 -30.14 -2.04 -2.12
CA ILE A 64 -29.16 -2.86 -1.36
C ILE A 64 -29.56 -4.34 -1.45
N ARG A 65 -30.83 -4.68 -1.23
CA ARG A 65 -31.31 -6.06 -1.40
C ARG A 65 -31.07 -6.59 -2.80
N ARG A 66 -31.43 -5.80 -3.82
CA ARG A 66 -31.18 -6.20 -5.21
C ARG A 66 -29.70 -6.47 -5.47
N MET A 67 -28.79 -5.63 -4.98
CA MET A 67 -27.34 -5.87 -5.12
C MET A 67 -26.90 -7.20 -4.50
N ALA A 68 -27.43 -7.56 -3.33
CA ALA A 68 -27.13 -8.83 -2.69
C ALA A 68 -27.65 -10.03 -3.54
N HIS A 69 -28.88 -9.92 -4.04
CA HIS A 69 -29.47 -10.96 -4.89
C HIS A 69 -28.78 -11.08 -6.24
N ASP A 70 -28.41 -9.96 -6.88
CA ASP A 70 -27.67 -9.95 -8.14
C ASP A 70 -26.30 -10.64 -7.97
N LEU A 71 -25.58 -10.38 -6.86
CA LEU A 71 -24.35 -11.07 -6.51
C LEU A 71 -24.56 -12.57 -6.31
N ALA A 72 -25.62 -12.96 -5.59
CA ALA A 72 -25.91 -14.36 -5.36
C ALA A 72 -26.32 -15.09 -6.65
N ALA A 73 -27.02 -14.43 -7.57
CA ALA A 73 -27.46 -14.98 -8.84
C ALA A 73 -26.34 -15.13 -9.87
N ALA A 74 -25.26 -14.36 -9.73
CA ALA A 74 -24.14 -14.41 -10.66
C ALA A 74 -23.43 -15.78 -10.58
N SER A 75 -23.04 -16.32 -11.73
CA SER A 75 -22.29 -17.59 -11.81
C SER A 75 -20.89 -17.47 -11.19
N ASN A 76 -20.26 -16.33 -11.38
CA ASN A 76 -18.94 -16.01 -10.84
C ASN A 76 -19.00 -14.59 -10.21
N PRO A 77 -19.58 -14.45 -9.02
CA PRO A 77 -19.60 -13.16 -8.32
C PRO A 77 -18.19 -12.86 -7.84
N VAL A 78 -17.78 -11.60 -7.97
CA VAL A 78 -16.56 -11.12 -7.33
C VAL A 78 -16.75 -9.66 -6.90
N LEU A 79 -16.35 -9.37 -5.67
CA LEU A 79 -16.27 -8.02 -5.19
C LEU A 79 -14.81 -7.56 -5.26
N TYR A 80 -14.63 -6.33 -5.68
CA TYR A 80 -13.33 -5.69 -5.80
C TYR A 80 -13.38 -4.27 -5.26
N SER A 81 -12.42 -3.91 -4.46
CA SER A 81 -12.25 -2.55 -3.95
C SER A 81 -10.85 -2.02 -4.23
N ARG A 82 -10.74 -0.69 -4.24
CA ARG A 82 -9.46 0.01 -4.39
C ARG A 82 -9.35 1.13 -3.37
N ILE A 83 -8.34 1.97 -3.56
CA ILE A 83 -7.92 3.03 -2.64
C ILE A 83 -9.08 3.92 -2.17
N GLY A 84 -10.10 4.17 -2.98
CA GLY A 84 -11.26 4.95 -2.58
C GLY A 84 -12.03 4.38 -1.39
N ALA A 85 -12.11 3.03 -1.27
CA ALA A 85 -12.72 2.38 -0.11
C ALA A 85 -11.76 2.31 1.09
N CYS A 86 -10.43 2.43 0.87
CA CYS A 86 -9.41 2.29 1.92
C CYS A 86 -9.11 3.62 2.64
N THR A 87 -9.23 4.77 1.96
CA THR A 87 -8.82 6.09 2.46
C THR A 87 -9.92 6.80 3.24
N GLN A 88 -10.60 6.09 4.11
CA GLN A 88 -11.67 6.60 4.97
C GLN A 88 -11.55 5.99 6.38
N GLU A 89 -12.31 6.52 7.33
CA GLU A 89 -12.25 6.10 8.75
C GLU A 89 -12.37 4.58 8.92
N PHE A 90 -13.29 3.94 8.21
CA PHE A 90 -13.53 2.49 8.25
C PHE A 90 -12.96 1.76 7.04
N GLY A 91 -11.89 2.29 6.41
CA GLY A 91 -11.33 1.74 5.18
C GLY A 91 -10.78 0.32 5.32
N THR A 92 -10.11 0.02 6.40
CA THR A 92 -9.61 -1.34 6.72
C THR A 92 -10.79 -2.32 6.84
N LEU A 93 -11.84 -1.93 7.57
CA LEU A 93 -13.06 -2.74 7.72
C LEU A 93 -13.76 -2.95 6.38
N ALA A 94 -13.91 -1.91 5.56
CA ALA A 94 -14.52 -2.02 4.24
C ALA A 94 -13.75 -2.98 3.32
N THR A 95 -12.44 -2.88 3.28
CA THR A 95 -11.58 -3.77 2.50
C THR A 95 -11.68 -5.22 2.99
N TRP A 96 -11.64 -5.43 4.30
CA TRP A 96 -11.81 -6.76 4.89
C TRP A 96 -13.17 -7.36 4.58
N LEU A 97 -14.25 -6.58 4.65
CA LEU A 97 -15.61 -7.04 4.29
C LEU A 97 -15.74 -7.47 2.82
N VAL A 98 -14.96 -6.88 1.91
CA VAL A 98 -14.87 -7.36 0.53
C VAL A 98 -14.35 -8.79 0.49
N PHE A 99 -13.31 -9.12 1.28
CA PHE A 99 -12.81 -10.50 1.38
C PHE A 99 -13.84 -11.43 2.06
N VAL A 100 -14.52 -10.98 3.10
CA VAL A 100 -15.60 -11.72 3.76
C VAL A 100 -16.71 -12.07 2.78
N LEU A 101 -17.19 -11.11 1.99
CA LEU A 101 -18.23 -11.32 1.00
C LEU A 101 -17.78 -12.27 -0.13
N ASN A 102 -16.56 -12.11 -0.62
CA ASN A 102 -16.01 -13.06 -1.60
C ASN A 102 -15.93 -14.48 -1.03
N THR A 103 -15.57 -14.62 0.24
CA THR A 103 -15.55 -15.92 0.95
C THR A 103 -16.97 -16.49 1.09
N ALA A 104 -17.91 -15.67 1.57
CA ALA A 104 -19.30 -16.06 1.79
C ALA A 104 -20.02 -16.45 0.49
N LEU A 105 -19.61 -15.88 -0.65
CA LEU A 105 -20.11 -16.22 -1.99
C LEU A 105 -19.31 -17.32 -2.69
N GLY A 106 -18.30 -17.90 -2.03
CA GLY A 106 -17.45 -18.94 -2.59
C GLY A 106 -16.59 -18.47 -3.77
N ALA A 107 -16.25 -17.19 -3.81
CA ALA A 107 -15.53 -16.54 -4.91
C ALA A 107 -14.00 -16.47 -4.71
N VAL A 108 -13.48 -17.01 -3.61
CA VAL A 108 -12.04 -16.96 -3.30
C VAL A 108 -11.32 -18.17 -3.88
N ASP A 109 -10.14 -17.95 -4.45
CA ASP A 109 -9.19 -18.94 -4.94
C ASP A 109 -9.81 -19.94 -5.94
N ARG A 110 -10.55 -19.41 -6.91
CA ARG A 110 -11.15 -20.18 -8.00
C ARG A 110 -11.22 -19.38 -9.30
N PRO A 111 -11.21 -20.04 -10.48
CA PRO A 111 -11.38 -19.36 -11.75
C PRO A 111 -12.64 -18.48 -11.79
N GLY A 112 -12.50 -17.24 -12.25
CA GLY A 112 -13.57 -16.25 -12.29
C GLY A 112 -13.86 -15.54 -10.98
N GLY A 113 -13.14 -15.85 -9.91
CA GLY A 113 -13.22 -15.21 -8.60
C GLY A 113 -11.96 -14.42 -8.24
N ALA A 114 -11.80 -14.12 -6.95
CA ALA A 114 -10.60 -13.50 -6.39
C ALA A 114 -9.50 -14.57 -6.25
N LEU A 115 -8.38 -14.36 -6.91
CA LEU A 115 -7.25 -15.30 -6.93
C LEU A 115 -6.08 -14.80 -6.10
N PHE A 116 -5.30 -15.73 -5.54
CA PHE A 116 -4.00 -15.47 -4.95
C PHE A 116 -2.94 -15.72 -6.03
N PRO A 117 -2.25 -14.68 -6.50
CA PRO A 117 -1.22 -14.85 -7.51
C PRO A 117 0.01 -15.55 -6.90
N LYS A 118 0.74 -16.27 -7.75
CA LYS A 118 2.07 -16.80 -7.44
C LYS A 118 3.08 -16.05 -8.31
N PRO A 119 3.70 -14.97 -7.81
CA PRO A 119 4.63 -14.18 -8.60
C PRO A 119 5.88 -14.96 -8.98
N ALA A 120 6.48 -14.64 -10.13
CA ALA A 120 7.77 -15.18 -10.53
C ALA A 120 8.91 -14.66 -9.64
N VAL A 121 8.78 -13.40 -9.22
CA VAL A 121 9.72 -12.73 -8.30
C VAL A 121 8.88 -11.98 -7.26
N TYR A 122 9.22 -12.13 -6.00
CA TYR A 122 8.63 -11.31 -4.95
C TYR A 122 9.39 -9.99 -4.83
N SER A 123 8.68 -8.90 -4.69
CA SER A 123 9.32 -7.64 -4.32
C SER A 123 10.01 -7.77 -2.96
N PRO A 124 11.24 -7.27 -2.81
CA PRO A 124 11.96 -7.27 -1.53
C PRO A 124 11.17 -6.66 -0.37
N MET A 125 10.23 -5.76 -0.67
CA MET A 125 9.31 -5.17 0.32
C MET A 125 8.46 -6.23 1.03
N PHE A 126 8.17 -7.36 0.37
CA PHE A 126 7.34 -8.45 0.91
C PHE A 126 8.15 -9.71 1.27
N MET A 127 9.46 -9.69 1.03
CA MET A 127 10.37 -10.82 1.28
C MET A 127 11.08 -10.70 2.63
N LYS A 128 10.44 -10.14 3.64
CA LYS A 128 11.05 -10.24 4.97
C LYS A 128 11.08 -11.70 5.40
N PRO A 129 12.25 -12.23 5.80
CA PRO A 129 12.28 -13.50 6.50
C PRO A 129 11.42 -13.38 7.75
N PRO A 130 10.71 -14.45 8.16
CA PRO A 130 10.04 -14.46 9.44
C PRO A 130 11.09 -14.13 10.51
N ASP A 131 10.74 -13.25 11.44
CA ASP A 131 11.58 -13.06 12.61
C ASP A 131 11.64 -14.37 13.43
N GLN A 132 12.42 -14.38 14.51
CA GLN A 132 12.57 -15.56 15.36
C GLN A 132 11.25 -16.01 16.02
N THR A 133 10.21 -15.16 16.00
CA THR A 133 8.86 -15.48 16.51
C THR A 133 7.95 -16.04 15.42
N GLY A 134 8.35 -16.03 14.17
CA GLY A 134 7.57 -16.43 13.01
C GLY A 134 6.60 -15.36 12.50
N GLU A 135 6.61 -14.17 13.08
CA GLU A 135 5.80 -13.05 12.64
C GLU A 135 6.41 -12.43 11.37
N ARG A 136 5.65 -12.45 10.29
CA ARG A 136 6.10 -11.92 8.98
C ARG A 136 5.89 -10.43 8.82
N TRP A 137 5.05 -9.81 9.65
CA TRP A 137 4.57 -8.46 9.42
C TRP A 137 4.73 -7.63 10.68
N ASP A 138 5.43 -6.54 10.53
CA ASP A 138 5.64 -5.59 11.62
C ASP A 138 4.66 -4.44 11.49
N PHE A 139 3.82 -4.29 12.51
CA PHE A 139 2.89 -3.18 12.63
C PHE A 139 3.07 -2.53 14.00
N GLY A 140 3.22 -1.21 14.01
CA GLY A 140 3.24 -0.45 15.25
C GLY A 140 4.47 -0.67 16.14
N ARG A 141 5.57 -1.23 15.62
CA ARG A 141 6.85 -1.32 16.36
C ARG A 141 7.36 0.06 16.77
N PHE A 142 7.12 1.02 15.92
CA PHE A 142 7.44 2.42 16.13
C PHE A 142 6.19 3.26 15.98
N THR A 143 6.16 4.40 16.66
CA THR A 143 5.08 5.37 16.54
C THR A 143 5.62 6.73 16.12
N SER A 144 4.82 7.49 15.38
CA SER A 144 5.16 8.87 15.07
C SER A 144 5.25 9.67 16.38
N ARG A 145 6.26 10.54 16.49
CA ARG A 145 6.60 11.25 17.72
C ARG A 145 5.49 12.21 18.19
N VAL A 146 4.84 12.89 17.24
CA VAL A 146 3.87 13.94 17.55
C VAL A 146 2.48 13.38 17.75
N ARG A 147 2.03 12.52 16.85
CA ARG A 147 0.65 12.01 16.84
C ARG A 147 0.49 10.63 17.46
N GLY A 148 1.58 9.89 17.66
CA GLY A 148 1.54 8.52 18.18
C GLY A 148 0.95 7.50 17.20
N VAL A 149 0.95 7.79 15.88
CA VAL A 149 0.45 6.85 14.87
C VAL A 149 1.47 5.76 14.64
N GLY A 150 1.02 4.52 14.71
CA GLY A 150 1.87 3.35 14.48
C GLY A 150 2.33 3.23 13.02
N GLU A 151 3.51 2.65 12.83
CA GLU A 151 4.01 2.29 11.53
C GLU A 151 3.22 1.11 10.93
N VAL A 152 3.26 1.00 9.62
CA VAL A 152 2.75 -0.15 8.85
C VAL A 152 3.84 -0.61 7.91
N LEU A 153 4.38 -1.80 8.11
CA LEU A 153 5.45 -2.39 7.29
C LEU A 153 6.68 -1.47 7.14
N GLY A 154 7.10 -0.82 8.22
CA GLY A 154 8.22 0.12 8.22
C GLY A 154 7.90 1.50 7.64
N GLN A 155 6.64 1.78 7.36
CA GLN A 155 6.20 3.05 6.77
C GLN A 155 5.33 3.84 7.75
N PHE A 156 5.51 5.14 7.78
CA PHE A 156 4.63 6.07 8.48
C PHE A 156 3.68 6.77 7.51
N PRO A 157 2.45 7.11 7.93
CA PRO A 157 1.57 7.94 7.13
C PRO A 157 2.22 9.28 6.77
N VAL A 158 2.28 9.62 5.50
CA VAL A 158 2.85 10.90 5.04
C VAL A 158 2.11 12.11 5.59
N SER A 159 0.86 11.93 6.04
CA SER A 159 0.09 12.97 6.73
C SER A 159 0.69 13.42 8.05
N CYS A 160 1.60 12.66 8.66
CA CYS A 160 2.34 13.04 9.86
C CYS A 160 3.62 13.83 9.55
N LEU A 161 4.12 13.82 8.31
CA LEU A 161 5.44 14.34 7.96
C LEU A 161 5.63 15.82 8.33
N ALA A 162 4.66 16.67 8.01
CA ALA A 162 4.78 18.10 8.29
C ALA A 162 4.91 18.40 9.80
N GLU A 163 4.14 17.72 10.65
CA GLU A 163 4.21 17.91 12.09
C GLU A 163 5.49 17.33 12.70
N GLU A 164 6.00 16.21 12.18
CA GLU A 164 7.27 15.63 12.61
C GLU A 164 8.48 16.54 12.31
N ILE A 165 8.38 17.35 11.26
CA ILE A 165 9.38 18.34 10.89
C ILE A 165 9.20 19.63 11.71
N LEU A 166 7.97 20.15 11.83
CA LEU A 166 7.72 21.49 12.40
C LEU A 166 7.67 21.52 13.92
N THR A 167 7.28 20.41 14.57
CA THR A 167 7.13 20.40 16.03
C THR A 167 8.51 20.29 16.70
N PRO A 168 8.92 21.26 17.53
CA PRO A 168 10.20 21.19 18.24
C PRO A 168 10.30 19.99 19.19
N GLY A 169 11.52 19.61 19.51
CA GLY A 169 11.81 18.57 20.50
C GLY A 169 12.78 17.50 19.99
N ALA A 170 13.19 16.62 20.90
CA ALA A 170 14.06 15.50 20.58
C ALA A 170 13.41 14.57 19.53
N GLY A 171 14.20 14.09 18.57
CA GLY A 171 13.71 13.23 17.49
C GLY A 171 12.97 13.96 16.37
N ARG A 172 12.94 15.31 16.36
CA ARG A 172 12.42 16.09 15.23
C ARG A 172 13.14 15.69 13.94
N ILE A 173 12.40 15.53 12.85
CA ILE A 173 12.98 15.30 11.53
C ILE A 173 13.66 16.61 11.07
N ARG A 174 14.95 16.54 10.80
CA ARG A 174 15.80 17.66 10.37
C ARG A 174 16.34 17.49 8.96
N ALA A 175 16.40 16.25 8.48
CA ALA A 175 16.84 15.92 7.14
C ALA A 175 15.82 15.02 6.46
N LEU A 176 15.63 15.19 5.16
CA LEU A 176 14.73 14.40 4.34
C LEU A 176 15.41 14.08 3.00
N ILE A 177 15.22 12.85 2.54
CA ILE A 177 15.57 12.44 1.18
C ILE A 177 14.26 12.10 0.45
N THR A 178 14.02 12.70 -0.71
CA THR A 178 12.91 12.35 -1.58
C THR A 178 13.43 11.64 -2.84
N VAL A 179 12.73 10.61 -3.27
CA VAL A 179 13.10 9.85 -4.48
C VAL A 179 11.93 9.87 -5.44
N ALA A 180 12.10 10.53 -6.57
CA ALA A 180 11.15 10.60 -7.69
C ALA A 180 9.72 10.97 -7.24
N GLY A 181 9.59 11.85 -6.25
CA GLY A 181 8.30 12.22 -5.67
C GLY A 181 8.14 13.72 -5.46
N ASN A 182 6.90 14.20 -5.61
CA ASN A 182 6.55 15.61 -5.35
C ASN A 182 5.55 15.72 -4.17
N PRO A 183 5.98 15.40 -2.92
CA PRO A 183 5.11 15.41 -1.76
C PRO A 183 4.48 16.77 -1.47
N ALA A 184 5.10 17.88 -1.87
CA ALA A 184 4.53 19.22 -1.71
C ALA A 184 3.16 19.38 -2.41
N VAL A 185 2.86 18.54 -3.41
CA VAL A 185 1.59 18.53 -4.15
C VAL A 185 0.79 17.26 -3.89
N SER A 186 1.46 16.10 -3.80
CA SER A 186 0.80 14.79 -3.72
C SER A 186 0.44 14.35 -2.31
N ALA A 187 1.02 14.96 -1.27
CA ALA A 187 0.74 14.61 0.11
C ALA A 187 -0.36 15.52 0.72
N PRO A 188 -1.12 15.03 1.72
CA PRO A 188 -2.10 15.84 2.43
C PRO A 188 -1.49 17.05 3.14
N GLY A 189 -2.23 18.17 3.19
CA GLY A 189 -1.80 19.36 3.91
C GLY A 189 -0.67 20.15 3.21
N ALA A 190 -0.73 20.26 1.90
CA ALA A 190 0.29 20.81 1.02
C ALA A 190 0.92 22.13 1.51
N GLY A 191 0.14 23.11 1.99
CA GLY A 191 0.67 24.37 2.50
C GLY A 191 1.58 24.19 3.71
N ARG A 192 1.13 23.41 4.70
CA ARG A 192 1.92 23.12 5.90
C ARG A 192 3.16 22.26 5.59
N LEU A 193 3.04 21.37 4.61
CA LEU A 193 4.17 20.56 4.19
C LEU A 193 5.22 21.40 3.47
N GLN A 194 4.84 22.38 2.65
CA GLN A 194 5.80 23.30 2.02
C GLN A 194 6.57 24.13 3.05
N GLU A 195 5.88 24.61 4.10
CA GLU A 195 6.54 25.28 5.24
C GLU A 195 7.55 24.34 5.93
N ALA A 196 7.14 23.07 6.15
CA ALA A 196 8.00 22.06 6.73
C ALA A 196 9.25 21.79 5.88
N LEU A 197 9.08 21.60 4.58
CA LEU A 197 10.20 21.37 3.66
C LEU A 197 11.20 22.52 3.64
N ALA A 198 10.71 23.76 3.69
CA ALA A 198 11.55 24.95 3.74
C ALA A 198 12.32 25.10 5.08
N SER A 199 11.87 24.44 6.15
CA SER A 199 12.48 24.49 7.50
C SER A 199 13.49 23.38 7.77
N LEU A 200 13.69 22.45 6.84
CA LEU A 200 14.65 21.35 6.99
C LEU A 200 16.09 21.87 6.97
N ASP A 201 16.95 21.25 7.77
CA ASP A 201 18.40 21.52 7.76
C ASP A 201 19.04 20.93 6.49
N ALA A 202 18.49 19.82 6.00
CA ALA A 202 18.91 19.18 4.74
C ALA A 202 17.72 18.54 4.01
N LEU A 203 17.54 18.92 2.75
CA LEU A 203 16.63 18.27 1.82
C LEU A 203 17.41 17.85 0.58
N ILE A 204 17.50 16.55 0.35
CA ILE A 204 18.14 15.95 -0.84
C ILE A 204 17.05 15.34 -1.69
N CYS A 205 16.96 15.73 -2.96
CA CYS A 205 15.98 15.21 -3.89
C CYS A 205 16.66 14.43 -5.02
N LEU A 206 16.35 13.14 -5.17
CA LEU A 206 16.67 12.37 -6.35
C LEU A 206 15.52 12.60 -7.34
N ASP A 207 15.68 13.56 -8.22
CA ASP A 207 14.65 13.99 -9.15
C ASP A 207 15.27 14.61 -10.40
N ASN A 208 14.61 14.47 -11.55
CA ASN A 208 15.02 15.05 -12.81
C ASN A 208 14.35 16.40 -13.11
N TRP A 209 13.42 16.82 -12.23
CA TRP A 209 12.60 18.01 -12.46
C TRP A 209 12.72 19.02 -11.32
N LEU A 210 12.69 20.29 -11.68
CA LEU A 210 12.49 21.37 -10.72
C LEU A 210 10.98 21.56 -10.51
N ASN A 211 10.50 21.13 -9.35
CA ASN A 211 9.08 21.11 -9.01
C ASN A 211 8.81 21.74 -7.62
N GLU A 212 7.59 21.67 -7.11
CA GLU A 212 7.17 22.29 -5.85
C GLU A 212 7.92 21.75 -4.62
N THR A 213 8.42 20.52 -4.67
CA THR A 213 9.25 19.92 -3.63
C THR A 213 10.71 20.29 -3.83
N THR A 214 11.24 20.05 -5.02
CA THR A 214 12.68 20.19 -5.30
C THR A 214 13.14 21.65 -5.25
N ARG A 215 12.27 22.64 -5.40
CA ARG A 215 12.62 24.06 -5.19
C ARG A 215 13.06 24.39 -3.75
N HIS A 216 12.72 23.53 -2.78
CA HIS A 216 13.16 23.64 -1.38
C HIS A 216 14.43 22.83 -1.10
N ALA A 217 14.90 22.04 -2.07
CA ALA A 217 16.02 21.15 -1.89
C ALA A 217 17.35 21.93 -1.74
N HIS A 218 18.19 21.46 -0.83
CA HIS A 218 19.58 21.90 -0.72
C HIS A 218 20.43 21.25 -1.82
N VAL A 219 20.07 20.02 -2.22
CA VAL A 219 20.75 19.27 -3.29
C VAL A 219 19.71 18.54 -4.12
N ILE A 220 19.82 18.66 -5.44
CA ILE A 220 19.06 17.86 -6.40
C ILE A 220 20.04 16.96 -7.14
N LEU A 221 19.80 15.66 -7.10
CA LEU A 221 20.61 14.63 -7.76
C LEU A 221 19.79 14.04 -8.91
N PRO A 222 20.02 14.47 -10.16
CA PRO A 222 19.31 13.91 -11.30
C PRO A 222 19.78 12.49 -11.58
N GLY A 223 18.84 11.55 -11.60
CA GLY A 223 19.08 10.16 -11.98
C GLY A 223 19.08 9.95 -13.50
N LEU A 224 19.19 8.69 -13.90
CA LEU A 224 18.99 8.29 -15.29
C LEU A 224 17.51 8.47 -15.68
N SER A 225 17.28 8.83 -16.94
CA SER A 225 15.94 8.79 -17.53
C SER A 225 15.38 7.37 -17.51
N PRO A 226 14.07 7.16 -17.38
CA PRO A 226 13.47 5.83 -17.56
C PRO A 226 13.83 5.14 -18.89
N LEU A 227 14.19 5.91 -19.92
CA LEU A 227 14.65 5.38 -21.21
C LEU A 227 16.13 5.03 -21.26
N GLU A 228 16.90 5.44 -20.25
CA GLU A 228 18.35 5.19 -20.13
C GLU A 228 18.68 4.07 -19.14
N ARG A 229 17.69 3.44 -18.54
CA ARG A 229 17.86 2.34 -17.58
C ARG A 229 17.01 1.13 -17.95
N SER A 230 17.50 -0.05 -17.58
CA SER A 230 16.66 -1.25 -17.58
C SER A 230 15.56 -1.15 -16.51
N HIS A 231 14.45 -1.81 -16.75
CA HIS A 231 13.33 -1.81 -15.83
C HIS A 231 12.72 -3.21 -15.72
N ALA A 232 12.52 -3.64 -14.48
CA ALA A 232 11.67 -4.78 -14.15
C ALA A 232 10.53 -4.26 -13.27
N ASP A 233 9.29 -4.45 -13.71
CA ASP A 233 8.13 -4.09 -12.91
C ASP A 233 7.77 -5.28 -12.01
N ASP A 234 8.44 -5.39 -10.88
CA ASP A 234 8.21 -6.46 -9.91
C ASP A 234 6.88 -6.29 -9.16
N LEU A 235 6.45 -5.05 -8.90
CA LEU A 235 5.25 -4.77 -8.11
C LEU A 235 3.96 -5.16 -8.84
N TYR A 236 3.78 -4.74 -10.10
CA TYR A 236 2.55 -5.04 -10.84
C TYR A 236 2.49 -6.49 -11.30
N TRP A 237 3.63 -7.06 -11.68
CA TRP A 237 3.67 -8.47 -12.10
C TRP A 237 3.51 -9.45 -10.95
N MET A 238 3.65 -9.00 -9.71
CA MET A 238 3.25 -9.80 -8.53
C MET A 238 1.76 -10.18 -8.54
N TYR A 239 0.93 -9.36 -9.16
CA TYR A 239 -0.52 -9.58 -9.24
C TYR A 239 -0.95 -10.18 -10.58
N ALA A 240 -0.01 -10.58 -11.42
CA ALA A 240 -0.32 -11.18 -12.72
C ALA A 240 -1.00 -12.55 -12.56
N LEU A 241 -1.93 -12.85 -13.47
CA LEU A 241 -2.62 -14.15 -13.52
C LEU A 241 -1.64 -15.31 -13.77
N SER A 242 -0.61 -15.04 -14.55
CA SER A 242 0.47 -15.99 -14.83
C SER A 242 1.74 -15.58 -14.11
N SER A 243 2.49 -16.58 -13.62
CA SER A 243 3.80 -16.36 -13.00
C SER A 243 4.79 -15.88 -14.07
N CYS A 244 4.99 -14.58 -14.19
CA CYS A 244 5.86 -13.95 -15.19
C CYS A 244 6.46 -12.66 -14.63
N LEU A 245 7.55 -12.24 -15.25
CA LEU A 245 8.19 -10.95 -15.04
C LEU A 245 8.47 -10.31 -16.38
N LYS A 246 8.18 -9.04 -16.52
CA LYS A 246 8.52 -8.28 -17.70
C LYS A 246 9.79 -7.48 -17.45
N TRP A 247 10.76 -7.69 -18.30
CA TRP A 247 12.00 -6.93 -18.36
C TRP A 247 12.01 -6.00 -19.58
N SER A 248 12.55 -4.82 -19.43
CA SER A 248 12.78 -3.88 -20.53
C SER A 248 14.22 -3.39 -20.49
N ASP A 249 14.92 -3.53 -21.60
CA ASP A 249 16.25 -2.97 -21.76
C ASP A 249 16.19 -1.44 -21.95
N PRO A 250 17.28 -0.71 -21.69
CA PRO A 250 17.36 0.72 -22.00
C PRO A 250 17.15 0.96 -23.48
N VAL A 251 16.40 2.03 -23.81
CA VAL A 251 16.23 2.50 -25.20
C VAL A 251 17.44 3.30 -25.66
N PHE A 252 18.02 4.08 -24.74
CA PHE A 252 19.21 4.89 -24.96
C PHE A 252 20.34 4.43 -24.03
N PRO A 253 21.60 4.59 -24.46
CA PRO A 253 22.72 4.32 -23.56
C PRO A 253 22.65 5.27 -22.36
N PRO A 254 23.04 4.78 -21.15
CA PRO A 254 23.07 5.63 -19.97
C PRO A 254 23.94 6.86 -20.16
N HIS A 255 23.49 8.00 -19.70
CA HIS A 255 24.22 9.26 -19.79
C HIS A 255 25.53 9.16 -18.97
N ALA A 256 26.66 9.43 -19.64
CA ALA A 256 27.97 9.43 -18.97
C ALA A 256 27.99 10.48 -17.83
N GLY A 257 28.42 10.06 -16.64
CA GLY A 257 28.50 10.93 -15.47
C GLY A 257 27.22 11.01 -14.63
N ARG A 258 26.13 10.32 -15.02
CA ARG A 258 24.95 10.15 -14.16
C ARG A 258 24.93 8.75 -13.60
N PRO A 259 25.09 8.57 -12.28
CA PRO A 259 24.99 7.24 -11.66
C PRO A 259 23.53 6.75 -11.69
N ALA A 260 23.35 5.44 -11.71
CA ALA A 260 22.03 4.86 -11.47
C ALA A 260 21.53 5.22 -10.06
N GLU A 261 20.22 5.34 -9.90
CA GLU A 261 19.61 5.77 -8.63
C GLU A 261 19.99 4.86 -7.45
N TRP A 262 20.06 3.55 -7.68
CA TRP A 262 20.47 2.59 -6.63
C TRP A 262 21.90 2.84 -6.13
N VAL A 263 22.83 3.23 -7.02
CA VAL A 263 24.21 3.61 -6.65
C VAL A 263 24.20 4.86 -5.75
N VAL A 264 23.38 5.84 -6.09
CA VAL A 264 23.22 7.04 -5.26
C VAL A 264 22.66 6.68 -3.89
N MET A 265 21.66 5.82 -3.84
CA MET A 265 21.05 5.39 -2.57
C MET A 265 22.03 4.61 -1.69
N LEU A 266 22.84 3.72 -2.26
CA LEU A 266 23.86 3.00 -1.49
C LEU A 266 24.91 3.96 -0.92
N ARG A 267 25.35 4.95 -1.70
CA ARG A 267 26.30 5.97 -1.21
C ARG A 267 25.70 6.82 -0.10
N LEU A 268 24.45 7.26 -0.25
CA LEU A 268 23.74 8.00 0.81
C LEU A 268 23.57 7.15 2.07
N SER A 269 23.24 5.85 1.92
CA SER A 269 23.12 4.93 3.05
C SER A 269 24.45 4.80 3.80
N GLY A 270 25.56 4.62 3.06
CA GLY A 270 26.89 4.59 3.65
C GLY A 270 27.23 5.88 4.42
N ALA A 271 26.91 7.03 3.84
CA ALA A 271 27.12 8.33 4.49
C ALA A 271 26.31 8.47 5.78
N VAL A 272 25.06 8.05 5.80
CA VAL A 272 24.20 8.04 6.99
C VAL A 272 24.76 7.11 8.07
N LEU A 273 25.40 6.02 7.69
CA LEU A 273 26.07 5.08 8.60
C LEU A 273 27.48 5.54 9.03
N GLY A 274 27.92 6.72 8.61
CA GLY A 274 29.17 7.34 9.02
C GLY A 274 30.37 7.06 8.10
N THR A 275 30.17 6.41 6.96
CA THR A 275 31.22 6.24 5.95
C THR A 275 31.25 7.46 5.02
N PRO A 276 32.40 8.14 4.82
CA PRO A 276 32.50 9.22 3.84
C PRO A 276 32.06 8.75 2.44
N VAL A 277 31.30 9.59 1.73
CA VAL A 277 30.74 9.21 0.41
C VAL A 277 31.79 8.70 -0.59
N PRO A 278 33.01 9.27 -0.69
CA PRO A 278 34.04 8.75 -1.58
C PRO A 278 34.52 7.34 -1.23
N ASP A 279 34.41 6.95 0.04
CA ASP A 279 34.94 5.69 0.58
C ASP A 279 33.87 4.57 0.60
N VAL A 280 32.65 4.87 0.15
CA VAL A 280 31.57 3.87 0.08
C VAL A 280 31.83 2.92 -1.07
N ASP A 281 32.14 1.66 -0.74
CA ASP A 281 32.24 0.59 -1.71
C ASP A 281 30.84 0.11 -2.12
N VAL A 282 30.35 0.68 -3.21
CA VAL A 282 29.03 0.38 -3.75
C VAL A 282 28.91 -1.09 -4.17
N THR A 283 29.97 -1.67 -4.71
CA THR A 283 29.95 -3.07 -5.16
C THR A 283 29.83 -4.01 -3.98
N ALA A 284 30.64 -3.80 -2.94
CA ALA A 284 30.54 -4.63 -1.73
C ALA A 284 29.18 -4.48 -1.03
N MET A 285 28.60 -3.28 -1.04
CA MET A 285 27.25 -3.08 -0.49
C MET A 285 26.16 -3.77 -1.32
N ASP A 286 26.26 -3.70 -2.65
CA ASP A 286 25.31 -4.38 -3.54
C ASP A 286 25.40 -5.91 -3.36
N ASP A 287 26.61 -6.46 -3.36
CA ASP A 287 26.84 -7.89 -3.11
C ASP A 287 26.28 -8.35 -1.76
N LEU A 288 26.39 -7.52 -0.72
CA LEU A 288 25.83 -7.81 0.59
C LEU A 288 24.29 -7.87 0.53
N TYR A 289 23.65 -6.90 -0.14
CA TYR A 289 22.19 -6.88 -0.28
C TYR A 289 21.69 -8.03 -1.13
N VAL A 290 22.30 -8.26 -2.29
CA VAL A 290 21.94 -9.37 -3.20
C VAL A 290 22.20 -10.71 -2.53
N GLY A 291 23.34 -10.89 -1.88
CA GLY A 291 23.67 -12.10 -1.13
C GLY A 291 22.68 -12.39 -0.02
N GLY A 292 22.23 -11.37 0.70
CA GLY A 292 21.18 -11.50 1.71
C GLY A 292 19.82 -11.92 1.14
N LEU A 293 19.47 -11.47 -0.08
CA LEU A 293 18.23 -11.86 -0.76
C LEU A 293 18.25 -13.28 -1.32
N VAL A 294 19.43 -13.75 -1.76
CA VAL A 294 19.58 -15.10 -2.35
C VAL A 294 19.71 -16.19 -1.27
N ALA A 295 20.16 -15.82 -0.07
CA ALA A 295 20.35 -16.76 1.05
C ALA A 295 19.04 -17.07 1.82
N THR A 296 17.94 -16.41 1.52
CA THR A 296 16.61 -16.61 2.13
C THR A 296 15.67 -17.36 1.21
#